data_4feda8f21ca40b0c1a7c044fd36a4595
#
_entry.id   4feda8f21ca40b0c1a7c044fd36a4595
#
_cell.length_a   1.000
_cell.length_b   1.000
_cell.length_c   1.000
_cell.angle_alpha   90.00
_cell.angle_beta   90.00
_cell.angle_gamma   90.00
#
_symmetry.space_group_name_H-M   'P 1'
#
loop_
_entity.id
_entity.type
_entity.pdbx_description
1 polymer ?
#
loop_
_entity_poly.entity_id
_entity_poly.type
_entity_poly.pdbx_seq_one_letter_code
_entity_poly.pdbx_strand_id
1 'polypeptide(L)'
;MYSKMLCPFCSRAKRTLESLGLEYNSIEITFNGKRRKEMIERSGRTTVPQIFIDGYHIGGSDELEAARVSGLLDKVLAGEHPS
;
A
#
# COMPACT_ATOMS: atom_id res chain seq x y z
N MET A 1 -3.22 3.76 1.95
CA MET A 1 -3.40 2.49 1.23
C MET A 1 -4.78 2.44 0.59
N TYR A 2 -4.82 2.14 -0.68
CA TYR A 2 -6.09 1.87 -1.37
C TYR A 2 -6.47 0.42 -1.17
N SER A 3 -7.70 0.15 -0.78
CA SER A 3 -8.19 -1.19 -0.50
C SER A 3 -9.62 -1.40 -0.98
N LYS A 4 -10.04 -2.64 -0.95
CA LYS A 4 -11.37 -3.08 -1.40
C LYS A 4 -11.96 -4.03 -0.37
N MET A 5 -13.30 -4.06 -0.27
CA MET A 5 -13.99 -5.01 0.58
C MET A 5 -13.73 -6.45 0.12
N LEU A 6 -13.70 -7.38 1.07
CA LEU A 6 -13.52 -8.82 0.80
C LEU A 6 -12.25 -9.14 0.00
N CYS A 7 -11.18 -8.38 0.24
CA CYS A 7 -9.88 -8.59 -0.41
C CYS A 7 -8.91 -9.23 0.59
N PRO A 8 -8.57 -10.52 0.43
CA PRO A 8 -7.62 -11.18 1.34
C PRO A 8 -6.24 -10.54 1.36
N PHE A 9 -5.76 -10.08 0.20
CA PHE A 9 -4.47 -9.40 0.10
C PHE A 9 -4.48 -8.05 0.80
N CYS A 10 -5.60 -7.35 0.76
CA CYS A 10 -5.75 -6.10 1.51
C CYS A 10 -5.68 -6.35 3.02
N SER A 11 -6.36 -7.38 3.49
CA SER A 11 -6.33 -7.78 4.92
C SER A 11 -4.93 -8.18 5.35
N ARG A 12 -4.21 -8.90 4.51
CA ARG A 12 -2.84 -9.30 4.77
C ARG A 12 -1.92 -8.09 4.89
N ALA A 13 -2.04 -7.14 3.96
CA ALA A 13 -1.25 -5.91 3.99
C ALA A 13 -1.53 -5.09 5.26
N LYS A 14 -2.81 -4.97 5.63
CA LYS A 14 -3.21 -4.27 6.86
C LYS A 14 -2.57 -4.91 8.09
N ARG A 15 -2.61 -6.23 8.19
CA ARG A 15 -1.97 -6.95 9.31
C ARG A 15 -0.47 -6.71 9.36
N THR A 16 0.19 -6.71 8.21
CA THR A 16 1.63 -6.43 8.13
C THR A 16 1.94 -5.03 8.65
N LEU A 17 1.20 -4.02 8.19
CA LEU A 17 1.39 -2.64 8.65
C LEU A 17 1.13 -2.50 10.15
N GLU A 18 0.07 -3.12 10.66
CA GLU A 18 -0.26 -3.10 12.08
C GLU A 18 0.81 -3.79 12.93
N SER A 19 1.34 -4.92 12.45
CA SER A 19 2.40 -5.66 13.18
C SER A 19 3.69 -4.86 13.29
N LEU A 20 3.90 -3.92 12.38
CA LEU A 20 5.06 -3.03 12.39
C LEU A 20 4.81 -1.76 13.21
N GLY A 21 3.63 -1.63 13.81
CA GLY A 21 3.26 -0.46 14.60
C GLY A 21 3.02 0.80 13.77
N LEU A 22 2.74 0.64 12.48
CA LEU A 22 2.52 1.77 11.57
C LEU A 22 1.07 2.21 11.54
N GLU A 23 0.85 3.51 11.59
CA GLU A 23 -0.46 4.10 11.32
C GLU A 23 -0.62 4.27 9.83
N TYR A 24 -1.81 3.99 9.31
CA TYR A 24 -2.10 4.13 7.90
C TYR A 24 -3.56 4.55 7.68
N ASN A 25 -3.80 5.22 6.57
CA ASN A 25 -5.14 5.54 6.11
C ASN A 25 -5.57 4.53 5.06
N SER A 26 -6.73 3.93 5.24
CA SER A 26 -7.30 2.99 4.29
C SER A 26 -8.35 3.73 3.44
N ILE A 27 -8.13 3.75 2.14
CA ILE A 27 -9.03 4.39 1.17
C ILE A 27 -9.83 3.30 0.47
N GLU A 28 -11.12 3.23 0.78
CA GLU A 28 -12.02 2.21 0.23
C GLU A 28 -12.43 2.57 -1.19
N ILE A 29 -12.23 1.65 -2.14
CA ILE A 29 -12.57 1.89 -3.54
C ILE A 29 -13.72 1.04 -4.08
N THR A 30 -14.30 0.13 -3.26
CA THR A 30 -15.33 -0.81 -3.70
C THR A 30 -16.50 -0.13 -4.42
N PHE A 31 -17.01 0.95 -3.83
CA PHE A 31 -18.12 1.72 -4.38
C PHE A 31 -17.71 3.16 -4.66
N ASN A 32 -16.43 3.39 -4.91
CA ASN A 32 -15.91 4.74 -5.11
C ASN A 32 -15.04 4.79 -6.36
N GLY A 33 -15.69 4.97 -7.51
CA GLY A 33 -15.01 5.02 -8.80
C GLY A 33 -14.01 6.16 -8.92
N LYS A 34 -14.25 7.28 -8.24
CA LYS A 34 -13.35 8.43 -8.23
C LYS A 34 -12.02 8.08 -7.54
N ARG A 35 -12.09 7.40 -6.39
CA ARG A 35 -10.89 6.96 -5.66
C ARG A 35 -10.16 5.86 -6.40
N ARG A 36 -10.90 4.96 -7.06
CA ARG A 36 -10.31 3.93 -7.90
C ARG A 36 -9.52 4.54 -9.05
N LYS A 37 -10.07 5.54 -9.71
CA LYS A 37 -9.40 6.26 -10.78
C LYS A 37 -8.13 6.94 -10.28
N GLU A 38 -8.20 7.59 -9.12
CA GLU A 38 -7.05 8.20 -8.45
C GLU A 38 -5.95 7.16 -8.21
N MET A 39 -6.32 5.99 -7.70
CA MET A 39 -5.38 4.90 -7.46
C MET A 39 -4.67 4.47 -8.76
N ILE A 40 -5.43 4.30 -9.84
CA ILE A 40 -4.88 3.90 -11.13
C ILE A 40 -3.91 4.96 -11.66
N GLU A 41 -4.28 6.23 -11.57
CA GLU A 41 -3.44 7.35 -12.01
C GLU A 41 -2.14 7.43 -11.22
N ARG A 42 -2.20 7.22 -9.90
CA ARG A 42 -1.04 7.31 -9.02
C ARG A 42 -0.14 6.08 -9.09
N SER A 43 -0.71 4.87 -9.21
CA SER A 43 0.04 3.62 -9.15
C SER A 43 0.37 3.02 -10.51
N GLY A 44 -0.41 3.38 -11.54
CA GLY A 44 -0.34 2.72 -12.84
C GLY A 44 -0.92 1.30 -12.82
N ARG A 45 -1.62 0.93 -11.75
CA ARG A 45 -2.17 -0.41 -11.57
C ARG A 45 -3.66 -0.36 -11.27
N THR A 46 -4.37 -1.45 -11.60
CA THR A 46 -5.81 -1.60 -11.38
C THR A 46 -6.14 -2.53 -10.21
N THR A 47 -5.13 -3.10 -9.59
CA THR A 47 -5.29 -4.08 -8.49
C THR A 47 -5.20 -3.43 -7.12
N VAL A 48 -5.74 -4.11 -6.11
CA VAL A 48 -5.63 -3.73 -4.71
C VAL A 48 -4.94 -4.85 -3.93
N PRO A 49 -4.27 -4.56 -2.81
CA PRO A 49 -4.03 -3.23 -2.27
C PRO A 49 -2.99 -2.44 -3.08
N GLN A 50 -3.01 -1.12 -2.98
CA GLN A 50 -1.93 -0.26 -3.46
C GLN A 50 -1.48 0.62 -2.30
N ILE A 51 -0.22 0.50 -1.92
CA ILE A 51 0.33 1.06 -0.70
C ILE A 51 1.30 2.19 -1.04
N PHE A 52 1.12 3.33 -0.42
CA PHE A 52 1.99 4.49 -0.54
C PHE A 52 2.49 4.89 0.85
N ILE A 53 3.78 5.16 0.98
CA ILE A 53 4.38 5.64 2.22
C ILE A 53 5.09 6.95 1.90
N ASP A 54 4.60 8.04 2.50
CA ASP A 54 5.11 9.41 2.27
C ASP A 54 5.20 9.73 0.77
N GLY A 55 4.20 9.31 0.01
CA GLY A 55 4.15 9.50 -1.44
C GLY A 55 4.95 8.48 -2.25
N TYR A 56 5.76 7.65 -1.61
CA TYR A 56 6.50 6.60 -2.29
C TYR A 56 5.61 5.38 -2.52
N HIS A 57 5.51 4.92 -3.76
CA HIS A 57 4.67 3.78 -4.12
C HIS A 57 5.39 2.45 -3.81
N ILE A 58 4.92 1.76 -2.79
CA ILE A 58 5.44 0.42 -2.45
C ILE A 58 4.89 -0.62 -3.42
N GLY A 59 3.58 -0.59 -3.68
CA GLY A 59 2.90 -1.56 -4.52
C GLY A 59 1.84 -2.32 -3.77
N GLY A 60 1.65 -3.59 -4.10
CA GLY A 60 0.67 -4.46 -3.47
C GLY A 60 1.20 -5.20 -2.25
N SER A 61 0.45 -6.23 -1.84
CA SER A 61 0.81 -7.05 -0.67
C SER A 61 2.16 -7.76 -0.83
N ASP A 62 2.43 -8.30 -2.02
CA ASP A 62 3.68 -9.02 -2.28
C ASP A 62 4.87 -8.07 -2.26
N GLU A 63 4.73 -6.88 -2.84
CA GLU A 63 5.79 -5.87 -2.85
C GLU A 63 6.03 -5.32 -1.44
N LEU A 64 4.97 -5.20 -0.63
CA LEU A 64 5.11 -4.79 0.77
C LEU A 64 5.94 -5.82 1.55
N GLU A 65 5.66 -7.11 1.38
CA GLU A 65 6.40 -8.17 2.04
C GLU A 65 7.85 -8.20 1.57
N ALA A 66 8.08 -8.07 0.27
CA ALA A 66 9.45 -8.01 -0.29
C ALA A 66 10.21 -6.80 0.26
N ALA A 67 9.56 -5.65 0.38
CA ALA A 67 10.17 -4.45 0.94
C ALA A 67 10.52 -4.63 2.41
N ARG A 68 9.67 -5.33 3.17
CA ARG A 68 9.93 -5.63 4.58
C ARG A 68 11.17 -6.52 4.74
N VAL A 69 11.25 -7.59 3.95
CA VAL A 69 12.34 -8.56 4.03
C VAL A 69 13.67 -7.97 3.57
N SER A 70 13.65 -7.17 2.50
CA SER A 70 14.88 -6.60 1.92
C SER A 70 15.42 -5.39 2.67
N GLY A 71 14.68 -4.85 3.63
CA GLY A 71 15.05 -3.61 4.33
C GLY A 71 14.65 -2.32 3.61
N LEU A 72 14.05 -2.41 2.42
CA LEU A 72 13.57 -1.24 1.69
C LEU A 72 12.52 -0.47 2.48
N LEU A 73 11.63 -1.19 3.16
CA LEU A 73 10.57 -0.57 3.95
C LEU A 73 11.14 0.31 5.06
N ASP A 74 12.18 -0.15 5.74
CA ASP A 74 12.84 0.63 6.79
C ASP A 74 13.46 1.92 6.22
N LYS A 75 14.05 1.84 5.04
CA LYS A 75 14.62 3.02 4.35
C LYS A 75 13.54 4.03 3.99
N VAL A 76 12.43 3.56 3.44
CA VAL A 76 11.31 4.43 3.06
C VAL A 76 10.70 5.10 4.29
N LEU A 77 10.55 4.36 5.39
CA LEU A 77 10.03 4.90 6.64
C LEU A 77 10.97 5.93 7.26
N ALA A 78 12.27 5.79 7.03
CA ALA A 78 13.27 6.76 7.49
C ALA A 78 13.37 7.99 6.58
N GLY A 79 12.56 8.05 5.53
CA GLY A 79 12.57 9.15 4.56
C GLY A 79 13.55 8.97 3.42
N GLU A 80 14.22 7.83 3.34
CA GLU A 80 15.16 7.52 2.27
C GLU A 80 14.43 6.85 1.11
N HIS A 81 14.03 7.65 0.12
CA HIS A 81 13.33 7.12 -1.04
C HIS A 81 14.34 6.71 -2.11
N PRO A 82 14.35 5.42 -2.52
CA PRO A 82 15.21 4.99 -3.62
C PRO A 82 14.83 5.71 -4.91
N SER A 83 15.81 6.14 -5.64
CA SER A 83 15.60 6.80 -6.93
C SER A 83 15.44 5.78 -8.06
#